data_1b05e4cd969d2e5565d5a1839fd901c4
#
_entry.id   1b05e4cd969d2e5565d5a1839fd901c4
#
_cell.length_a   1.000
_cell.length_b   1.000
_cell.length_c   1.000
_cell.angle_alpha   90.00
_cell.angle_beta   90.00
_cell.angle_gamma   90.00
#
_symmetry.space_group_name_H-M   'P 1'
#
loop_
_entity.id
_entity.type
_entity.pdbx_description
1 polymer ?
#
loop_
_entity_poly.entity_id
_entity_poly.type
_entity_poly.pdbx_seq_one_letter_code
_entity_poly.pdbx_strand_id
1 'polypeptide(L)'
;MTYESVAQSELSPEQKVDKLVANMSDADKVRQLLMIGIHGKTLNDDAKFMLNEYRVGGIILFDRNMESKDQVKTLIADINKAGKSAGLTPLFIGIDQEGGAVARMEDQLIKVPPAEELGKAPIEQATSLAKQSGAELKDLGFNINFAPVADLGLTYGRSFSTNPDEVVRYAGAVGKAYDEAGLWYSYKHFPGIGKTDVDLHADTSIVPVSKETLLSEDTKVFIDLIKQSKPNTYTIMVSHAMYPQIDSDHPASLSKAIITDWLRKDIGYNGVVVTDDMDMGALANHYTFGDMAVQSILAGSDILLVCHEYEHMQEAYNGLMKAVKDGRISKERLDESVKRILLMKMSKIS
;
A
#
# COMPACT_ATOMS: atom_id res chain seq x y z
N MET A 1 -26.92 -4.01 6.81
CA MET A 1 -26.27 -2.96 7.64
C MET A 1 -25.20 -2.33 6.77
N THR A 2 -25.23 -1.01 6.60
CA THR A 2 -24.26 -0.30 5.73
C THR A 2 -23.06 0.19 6.54
N TYR A 3 -21.92 0.42 5.85
CA TYR A 3 -20.74 1.02 6.47
C TYR A 3 -21.10 2.35 7.15
N GLU A 4 -21.83 3.23 6.44
CA GLU A 4 -22.23 4.55 6.95
C GLU A 4 -23.02 4.47 8.25
N SER A 5 -24.00 3.53 8.33
CA SER A 5 -24.83 3.37 9.54
C SER A 5 -24.04 2.90 10.75
N VAL A 6 -23.00 2.10 10.53
CA VAL A 6 -22.11 1.65 11.61
C VAL A 6 -21.09 2.74 11.96
N ALA A 7 -20.52 3.42 10.98
CA ALA A 7 -19.56 4.50 11.19
C ALA A 7 -20.12 5.63 12.06
N GLN A 8 -21.43 5.97 11.89
CA GLN A 8 -22.14 6.99 12.66
C GLN A 8 -22.60 6.53 14.06
N SER A 9 -22.47 5.25 14.39
CA SER A 9 -22.87 4.75 15.72
C SER A 9 -21.92 5.23 16.83
N GLU A 10 -22.36 5.17 18.08
CA GLU A 10 -21.54 5.53 19.27
C GLU A 10 -20.58 4.42 19.73
N LEU A 11 -20.45 3.34 18.98
CA LEU A 11 -19.54 2.24 19.28
C LEU A 11 -18.08 2.68 19.13
N SER A 12 -17.17 1.98 19.83
CA SER A 12 -15.73 2.17 19.61
C SER A 12 -15.32 1.75 18.17
N PRO A 13 -14.20 2.25 17.62
CA PRO A 13 -13.74 1.83 16.31
C PRO A 13 -13.65 0.29 16.17
N GLU A 14 -13.14 -0.40 17.16
CA GLU A 14 -13.01 -1.85 17.18
C GLU A 14 -14.37 -2.54 17.16
N GLN A 15 -15.33 -2.06 17.96
CA GLN A 15 -16.70 -2.59 17.98
C GLN A 15 -17.41 -2.35 16.64
N LYS A 16 -17.20 -1.19 16.01
CA LYS A 16 -17.71 -0.90 14.67
C LYS A 16 -17.18 -1.88 13.64
N VAL A 17 -15.88 -2.11 13.65
CA VAL A 17 -15.19 -3.03 12.74
C VAL A 17 -15.66 -4.46 12.97
N ASP A 18 -15.72 -4.94 14.21
CA ASP A 18 -16.21 -6.27 14.52
C ASP A 18 -17.64 -6.50 14.00
N LYS A 19 -18.49 -5.49 14.16
CA LYS A 19 -19.86 -5.52 13.67
C LYS A 19 -19.95 -5.55 12.14
N LEU A 20 -19.09 -4.81 11.44
CA LEU A 20 -19.00 -4.83 9.97
C LEU A 20 -18.53 -6.20 9.47
N VAL A 21 -17.41 -6.69 10.00
CA VAL A 21 -16.80 -7.96 9.60
C VAL A 21 -17.77 -9.14 9.81
N ALA A 22 -18.49 -9.15 10.93
CA ALA A 22 -19.49 -10.18 11.23
C ALA A 22 -20.65 -10.23 10.21
N ASN A 23 -20.93 -9.12 9.51
CA ASN A 23 -22.02 -9.02 8.53
C ASN A 23 -21.53 -9.11 7.07
N MET A 24 -20.20 -9.18 6.82
CA MET A 24 -19.66 -9.33 5.48
C MET A 24 -19.65 -10.79 5.03
N SER A 25 -20.00 -11.02 3.77
CA SER A 25 -19.76 -12.31 3.12
C SER A 25 -18.26 -12.55 2.90
N ASP A 26 -17.84 -13.81 2.75
CA ASP A 26 -16.46 -14.15 2.41
C ASP A 26 -15.99 -13.44 1.13
N ALA A 27 -16.89 -13.32 0.14
CA ALA A 27 -16.62 -12.58 -1.08
C ALA A 27 -16.36 -11.09 -0.82
N ASP A 28 -17.18 -10.42 0.01
CA ASP A 28 -16.96 -9.02 0.34
C ASP A 28 -15.68 -8.80 1.15
N LYS A 29 -15.31 -9.75 1.98
CA LYS A 29 -14.04 -9.76 2.73
C LYS A 29 -12.84 -9.89 1.80
N VAL A 30 -12.85 -10.86 0.88
CA VAL A 30 -11.78 -11.06 -0.13
C VAL A 30 -11.61 -9.81 -1.00
N ARG A 31 -12.70 -9.18 -1.41
CA ARG A 31 -12.68 -7.95 -2.21
C ARG A 31 -11.97 -6.79 -1.52
N GLN A 32 -12.05 -6.68 -0.19
CA GLN A 32 -11.32 -5.66 0.57
C GLN A 32 -9.79 -5.84 0.52
N LEU A 33 -9.30 -7.02 0.23
CA LEU A 33 -7.87 -7.32 0.12
C LEU A 33 -7.26 -6.84 -1.20
N LEU A 34 -8.07 -6.41 -2.17
CA LEU A 34 -7.62 -6.07 -3.52
C LEU A 34 -7.66 -4.56 -3.75
N MET A 35 -6.55 -4.02 -4.20
CA MET A 35 -6.42 -2.67 -4.73
C MET A 35 -5.88 -2.75 -6.14
N ILE A 36 -6.57 -2.15 -7.10
CA ILE A 36 -6.33 -2.36 -8.53
C ILE A 36 -6.05 -1.06 -9.27
N GLY A 37 -5.31 -1.16 -10.38
CA GLY A 37 -5.26 -0.12 -11.39
C GLY A 37 -6.47 -0.21 -12.33
N ILE A 38 -6.76 0.89 -13.01
CA ILE A 38 -7.79 0.96 -14.05
C ILE A 38 -7.20 1.49 -15.34
N HIS A 39 -7.91 1.28 -16.45
CA HIS A 39 -7.55 1.80 -17.75
C HIS A 39 -8.34 3.06 -18.10
N GLY A 40 -7.66 3.98 -18.78
CA GLY A 40 -8.28 5.19 -19.31
C GLY A 40 -8.37 6.36 -18.30
N LYS A 41 -8.80 7.50 -18.82
CA LYS A 41 -8.87 8.78 -18.11
C LYS A 41 -10.28 9.14 -17.62
N THR A 42 -11.24 8.27 -17.87
CA THR A 42 -12.63 8.38 -17.43
C THR A 42 -13.07 7.06 -16.83
N LEU A 43 -14.12 7.08 -16.03
CA LEU A 43 -14.75 5.86 -15.52
C LEU A 43 -15.53 5.19 -16.68
N ASN A 44 -14.80 4.43 -17.50
CA ASN A 44 -15.34 3.67 -18.64
C ASN A 44 -16.12 2.42 -18.19
N ASP A 45 -16.70 1.69 -19.14
CA ASP A 45 -17.56 0.55 -18.82
C ASP A 45 -16.78 -0.62 -18.20
N ASP A 46 -15.52 -0.83 -18.59
CA ASP A 46 -14.67 -1.86 -18.01
C ASP A 46 -14.34 -1.53 -16.53
N ALA A 47 -13.96 -0.29 -16.24
CA ALA A 47 -13.70 0.16 -14.87
C ALA A 47 -14.99 0.11 -14.01
N LYS A 48 -16.15 0.46 -14.57
CA LYS A 48 -17.45 0.30 -13.88
C LYS A 48 -17.75 -1.16 -13.60
N PHE A 49 -17.50 -2.05 -14.57
CA PHE A 49 -17.68 -3.49 -14.39
C PHE A 49 -16.82 -3.98 -13.22
N MET A 50 -15.54 -3.61 -13.16
CA MET A 50 -14.64 -4.00 -12.08
C MET A 50 -15.13 -3.51 -10.71
N LEU A 51 -15.63 -2.27 -10.63
CA LEU A 51 -16.19 -1.73 -9.39
C LEU A 51 -17.49 -2.43 -8.97
N ASN A 52 -18.38 -2.74 -9.90
CA ASN A 52 -19.70 -3.32 -9.60
C ASN A 52 -19.63 -4.81 -9.30
N GLU A 53 -18.87 -5.57 -10.09
CA GLU A 53 -18.81 -7.04 -9.98
C GLU A 53 -17.76 -7.48 -8.94
N TYR A 54 -16.56 -6.91 -9.02
CA TYR A 54 -15.48 -7.29 -8.10
C TYR A 54 -15.44 -6.46 -6.83
N ARG A 55 -16.08 -5.27 -6.78
CA ARG A 55 -16.29 -4.49 -5.56
C ARG A 55 -15.00 -4.31 -4.73
N VAL A 56 -13.90 -4.06 -5.41
CA VAL A 56 -12.54 -3.98 -4.81
C VAL A 56 -12.43 -2.97 -3.67
N GLY A 57 -11.44 -3.15 -2.79
CA GLY A 57 -11.20 -2.30 -1.63
C GLY A 57 -10.56 -0.96 -1.95
N GLY A 58 -9.93 -0.82 -3.12
CA GLY A 58 -9.28 0.42 -3.55
C GLY A 58 -8.90 0.44 -5.03
N ILE A 59 -8.60 1.65 -5.50
CA ILE A 59 -8.10 1.95 -6.85
C ILE A 59 -6.78 2.70 -6.71
N ILE A 60 -5.78 2.35 -7.52
CA ILE A 60 -4.55 3.12 -7.67
C ILE A 60 -4.47 3.71 -9.07
N LEU A 61 -4.11 4.99 -9.20
CA LEU A 61 -4.02 5.70 -10.46
C LEU A 61 -2.57 5.95 -10.87
N PHE A 62 -2.33 5.87 -12.18
CA PHE A 62 -1.04 6.06 -12.83
C PHE A 62 -1.13 7.14 -13.91
N ASP A 63 -0.01 7.47 -14.55
CA ASP A 63 0.04 8.48 -15.62
C ASP A 63 -0.95 8.22 -16.75
N ARG A 64 -1.23 6.94 -17.07
CA ARG A 64 -2.23 6.56 -18.07
C ARG A 64 -3.65 7.02 -17.74
N ASN A 65 -3.91 7.34 -16.48
CA ASN A 65 -5.22 7.81 -16.00
C ASN A 65 -5.30 9.33 -15.87
N MET A 66 -4.20 10.05 -16.14
CA MET A 66 -4.08 11.45 -15.80
C MET A 66 -3.79 12.32 -17.01
N GLU A 67 -4.44 13.49 -17.09
CA GLU A 67 -4.24 14.48 -18.14
C GLU A 67 -4.24 15.90 -17.58
N SER A 68 -5.16 16.20 -16.67
CA SER A 68 -5.25 17.49 -15.99
C SER A 68 -5.80 17.33 -14.58
N LYS A 69 -5.58 18.31 -13.72
CA LYS A 69 -6.15 18.32 -12.36
C LYS A 69 -7.67 18.15 -12.37
N ASP A 70 -8.37 18.88 -13.22
CA ASP A 70 -9.84 18.81 -13.31
C ASP A 70 -10.32 17.45 -13.80
N GLN A 71 -9.63 16.87 -14.78
CA GLN A 71 -9.95 15.51 -15.26
C GLN A 71 -9.73 14.47 -14.17
N VAL A 72 -8.61 14.49 -13.44
CA VAL A 72 -8.32 13.56 -12.33
C VAL A 72 -9.36 13.71 -11.21
N LYS A 73 -9.68 14.95 -10.84
CA LYS A 73 -10.69 15.24 -9.81
C LYS A 73 -12.08 14.69 -10.21
N THR A 74 -12.45 14.84 -11.49
CA THR A 74 -13.69 14.28 -12.03
C THR A 74 -13.67 12.75 -12.01
N LEU A 75 -12.58 12.11 -12.48
CA LEU A 75 -12.44 10.67 -12.47
C LEU A 75 -12.58 10.09 -11.06
N ILE A 76 -11.89 10.67 -10.08
CA ILE A 76 -11.97 10.21 -8.69
C ILE A 76 -13.36 10.41 -8.09
N ALA A 77 -14.01 11.53 -8.40
CA ALA A 77 -15.39 11.79 -7.97
C ALA A 77 -16.36 10.74 -8.54
N ASP A 78 -16.22 10.40 -9.82
CA ASP A 78 -17.03 9.37 -10.49
C ASP A 78 -16.79 7.97 -9.89
N ILE A 79 -15.53 7.60 -9.60
CA ILE A 79 -15.18 6.35 -8.92
C ILE A 79 -15.85 6.28 -7.55
N ASN A 80 -15.72 7.32 -6.73
CA ASN A 80 -16.33 7.36 -5.40
C ASN A 80 -17.86 7.31 -5.45
N LYS A 81 -18.48 8.00 -6.41
CA LYS A 81 -19.92 7.96 -6.63
C LYS A 81 -20.40 6.57 -7.03
N ALA A 82 -19.69 5.89 -7.95
CA ALA A 82 -19.99 4.52 -8.35
C ALA A 82 -19.85 3.57 -7.17
N GLY A 83 -18.77 3.64 -6.40
CA GLY A 83 -18.54 2.84 -5.21
C GLY A 83 -19.66 3.03 -4.17
N LYS A 84 -20.05 4.27 -3.88
CA LYS A 84 -21.15 4.58 -2.97
C LYS A 84 -22.49 4.01 -3.47
N SER A 85 -22.79 4.18 -4.75
CA SER A 85 -24.01 3.62 -5.36
C SER A 85 -24.07 2.11 -5.32
N ALA A 86 -22.93 1.43 -5.41
CA ALA A 86 -22.80 -0.02 -5.26
C ALA A 86 -22.82 -0.47 -3.77
N GLY A 87 -22.92 0.44 -2.81
CA GLY A 87 -22.89 0.15 -1.38
C GLY A 87 -21.57 -0.37 -0.87
N LEU A 88 -20.46 0.06 -1.50
CA LEU A 88 -19.11 -0.31 -1.07
C LEU A 88 -18.72 0.42 0.23
N THR A 89 -17.80 -0.18 0.98
CA THR A 89 -17.02 0.59 1.96
C THR A 89 -16.22 1.67 1.22
N PRO A 90 -15.89 2.79 1.87
CA PRO A 90 -15.07 3.82 1.23
C PRO A 90 -13.81 3.23 0.61
N LEU A 91 -13.54 3.62 -0.65
CA LEU A 91 -12.41 3.09 -1.39
C LEU A 91 -11.10 3.77 -0.96
N PHE A 92 -10.00 3.02 -0.95
CA PHE A 92 -8.70 3.65 -1.06
C PHE A 92 -8.54 4.18 -2.49
N ILE A 93 -8.12 5.42 -2.62
CA ILE A 93 -7.73 6.03 -3.91
C ILE A 93 -6.27 6.44 -3.79
N GLY A 94 -5.42 5.66 -4.43
CA GLY A 94 -3.98 5.71 -4.24
C GLY A 94 -3.20 6.27 -5.41
N ILE A 95 -2.00 6.73 -5.09
CA ILE A 95 -1.00 7.25 -6.03
C ILE A 95 0.40 6.96 -5.48
N ASP A 96 1.39 6.82 -6.38
CA ASP A 96 2.81 6.90 -6.06
C ASP A 96 3.32 8.30 -6.39
N GLN A 97 3.34 9.18 -5.41
CA GLN A 97 3.87 10.53 -5.53
C GLN A 97 5.03 10.72 -4.55
N GLU A 98 6.18 10.15 -4.91
CA GLU A 98 7.41 10.23 -4.09
C GLU A 98 8.11 11.59 -4.27
N GLY A 99 8.04 12.11 -5.48
CA GLY A 99 8.89 13.18 -5.99
C GLY A 99 10.04 12.64 -6.83
N GLY A 100 10.81 13.52 -7.44
CA GLY A 100 11.92 13.13 -8.31
C GLY A 100 11.47 12.23 -9.45
N ALA A 101 12.11 11.06 -9.58
CA ALA A 101 11.85 10.12 -10.67
C ALA A 101 10.49 9.40 -10.57
N VAL A 102 9.85 9.42 -9.41
CA VAL A 102 8.53 8.81 -9.18
C VAL A 102 7.54 9.90 -8.81
N ALA A 103 7.07 10.60 -9.83
CA ALA A 103 6.07 11.64 -9.73
C ALA A 103 5.12 11.56 -10.91
N ARG A 104 3.85 11.92 -10.67
CA ARG A 104 2.80 11.99 -11.69
C ARG A 104 2.49 13.44 -12.01
N MET A 105 2.07 13.72 -13.25
CA MET A 105 1.65 15.06 -13.68
C MET A 105 2.67 16.15 -13.31
N GLU A 106 3.96 15.93 -13.57
CA GLU A 106 5.09 16.76 -13.11
C GLU A 106 4.94 18.25 -13.50
N ASP A 107 4.27 18.52 -14.63
CA ASP A 107 4.06 19.89 -15.12
C ASP A 107 2.87 20.60 -14.46
N GLN A 108 2.06 19.91 -13.67
CA GLN A 108 0.82 20.43 -13.10
C GLN A 108 0.75 20.37 -11.58
N LEU A 109 1.36 19.35 -10.98
CA LEU A 109 1.40 19.20 -9.53
C LEU A 109 2.63 19.88 -8.93
N ILE A 110 2.57 20.12 -7.62
CA ILE A 110 3.70 20.66 -6.87
C ILE A 110 4.91 19.76 -7.10
N LYS A 111 5.99 20.38 -7.60
CA LYS A 111 7.23 19.67 -7.86
C LYS A 111 7.96 19.38 -6.55
N VAL A 112 8.01 18.12 -6.19
CA VAL A 112 8.79 17.61 -5.06
C VAL A 112 10.13 17.13 -5.60
N PRO A 113 11.27 17.66 -5.13
CA PRO A 113 12.60 17.19 -5.54
C PRO A 113 12.82 15.71 -5.18
N PRO A 114 13.83 15.06 -5.77
CA PRO A 114 14.27 13.73 -5.34
C PRO A 114 14.56 13.71 -3.83
N ALA A 115 14.23 12.60 -3.19
CA ALA A 115 14.44 12.44 -1.74
C ALA A 115 15.91 12.66 -1.34
N GLU A 116 16.86 12.28 -2.18
CA GLU A 116 18.30 12.52 -1.96
C GLU A 116 18.65 14.03 -1.86
N GLU A 117 18.00 14.87 -2.65
CA GLU A 117 18.18 16.32 -2.56
C GLU A 117 17.55 16.86 -1.27
N LEU A 118 16.35 16.38 -0.93
CA LEU A 118 15.68 16.76 0.32
C LEU A 118 16.46 16.32 1.55
N GLY A 119 17.08 15.15 1.52
CA GLY A 119 17.91 14.64 2.61
C GLY A 119 19.19 15.46 2.87
N LYS A 120 19.60 16.27 1.91
CA LYS A 120 20.74 17.23 2.00
C LYS A 120 20.28 18.65 2.33
N ALA A 121 18.98 18.93 2.30
CA ALA A 121 18.38 20.22 2.60
C ALA A 121 17.86 20.27 4.07
N PRO A 122 17.53 21.46 4.60
CA PRO A 122 16.85 21.55 5.88
C PRO A 122 15.54 20.76 5.89
N ILE A 123 15.26 20.05 6.99
CA ILE A 123 14.09 19.17 7.12
C ILE A 123 12.76 19.93 6.95
N GLU A 124 12.75 21.21 7.28
CA GLU A 124 11.59 22.09 7.10
C GLU A 124 11.18 22.20 5.63
N GLN A 125 12.11 22.10 4.70
CA GLN A 125 11.82 22.08 3.27
C GLN A 125 11.08 20.80 2.87
N ALA A 126 11.57 19.62 3.30
CA ALA A 126 10.92 18.35 3.05
C ALA A 126 9.51 18.32 3.67
N THR A 127 9.37 18.79 4.90
CA THR A 127 8.09 18.86 5.62
C THR A 127 7.10 19.79 4.94
N SER A 128 7.54 20.99 4.53
CA SER A 128 6.69 21.98 3.85
C SER A 128 6.20 21.46 2.51
N LEU A 129 7.08 20.88 1.70
CA LEU A 129 6.72 20.30 0.40
C LEU A 129 5.77 19.12 0.56
N ALA A 130 5.99 18.26 1.55
CA ALA A 130 5.09 17.14 1.83
C ALA A 130 3.69 17.62 2.24
N LYS A 131 3.58 18.67 3.07
CA LYS A 131 2.29 19.28 3.43
C LYS A 131 1.57 19.84 2.20
N GLN A 132 2.26 20.58 1.36
CA GLN A 132 1.70 21.19 0.15
C GLN A 132 1.26 20.10 -0.84
N SER A 133 2.12 19.13 -1.14
CA SER A 133 1.80 18.00 -2.02
C SER A 133 0.64 17.17 -1.46
N GLY A 134 0.65 16.87 -0.16
CA GLY A 134 -0.42 16.15 0.50
C GLY A 134 -1.78 16.87 0.41
N ALA A 135 -1.80 18.19 0.62
CA ALA A 135 -3.01 19.00 0.49
C ALA A 135 -3.52 19.02 -0.95
N GLU A 136 -2.62 19.11 -1.94
CA GLU A 136 -2.98 19.06 -3.36
C GLU A 136 -3.55 17.70 -3.76
N LEU A 137 -2.92 16.61 -3.35
CA LEU A 137 -3.44 15.25 -3.59
C LEU A 137 -4.82 15.06 -2.95
N LYS A 138 -5.00 15.55 -1.73
CA LYS A 138 -6.29 15.48 -1.04
C LYS A 138 -7.38 16.27 -1.78
N ASP A 139 -7.07 17.45 -2.30
CA ASP A 139 -8.01 18.26 -3.11
C ASP A 139 -8.41 17.56 -4.41
N LEU A 140 -7.51 16.79 -5.02
CA LEU A 140 -7.80 15.96 -6.19
C LEU A 140 -8.69 14.74 -5.87
N GLY A 141 -8.78 14.36 -4.60
CA GLY A 141 -9.60 13.24 -4.13
C GLY A 141 -8.80 11.99 -3.76
N PHE A 142 -7.48 11.99 -3.90
CA PHE A 142 -6.64 10.90 -3.37
C PHE A 142 -6.74 10.86 -1.85
N ASN A 143 -6.62 9.66 -1.29
CA ASN A 143 -6.65 9.48 0.16
C ASN A 143 -5.47 8.66 0.71
N ILE A 144 -4.69 8.01 -0.17
CA ILE A 144 -3.44 7.33 0.20
C ILE A 144 -2.33 7.63 -0.80
N ASN A 145 -1.14 8.00 -0.29
CA ASN A 145 0.08 8.12 -1.08
C ASN A 145 1.04 7.00 -0.69
N PHE A 146 1.49 6.18 -1.65
CA PHE A 146 2.49 5.14 -1.43
C PHE A 146 3.91 5.75 -1.41
N ALA A 147 4.13 6.61 -0.45
CA ALA A 147 5.35 7.31 -0.09
C ALA A 147 5.27 7.67 1.42
N PRO A 148 6.39 7.95 2.09
CA PRO A 148 7.75 8.08 1.59
C PRO A 148 8.51 6.75 1.48
N VAL A 149 9.56 6.75 0.65
CA VAL A 149 10.57 5.69 0.62
C VAL A 149 11.38 5.72 1.92
N ALA A 150 11.55 4.55 2.53
CA ALA A 150 12.32 4.34 3.75
C ALA A 150 13.59 3.50 3.53
N ASP A 151 13.89 3.18 2.29
CA ASP A 151 15.08 2.43 1.89
C ASP A 151 16.34 3.30 1.96
N LEU A 152 17.49 2.66 2.17
CA LEU A 152 18.81 3.28 2.18
C LEU A 152 19.42 3.29 0.78
N GLY A 153 19.83 4.45 0.27
CA GLY A 153 20.72 4.57 -0.88
C GLY A 153 20.20 4.03 -2.22
N LEU A 154 18.89 4.05 -2.47
CA LEU A 154 18.31 3.65 -3.75
C LEU A 154 18.79 4.56 -4.89
N THR A 155 18.89 3.96 -6.09
CA THR A 155 19.16 4.65 -7.33
C THR A 155 18.13 5.73 -7.66
N TYR A 156 18.43 6.59 -8.62
CA TYR A 156 17.56 7.69 -9.07
C TYR A 156 17.16 8.69 -7.98
N GLY A 157 17.96 8.78 -6.90
CA GLY A 157 17.71 9.72 -5.81
C GLY A 157 16.46 9.46 -4.98
N ARG A 158 15.95 8.22 -4.96
CA ARG A 158 14.71 7.86 -4.26
C ARG A 158 14.85 7.76 -2.75
N SER A 159 16.06 7.62 -2.21
CA SER A 159 16.32 7.55 -0.76
C SER A 159 16.80 8.90 -0.22
N PHE A 160 16.33 9.26 0.99
CA PHE A 160 16.77 10.49 1.65
C PHE A 160 18.27 10.47 2.01
N SER A 161 18.82 9.31 2.36
CA SER A 161 20.21 9.13 2.77
C SER A 161 20.62 7.66 2.69
N THR A 162 21.92 7.41 2.86
CA THR A 162 22.48 6.10 3.19
C THR A 162 22.61 5.87 4.70
N ASN A 163 22.37 6.91 5.51
CA ASN A 163 22.40 6.83 6.97
C ASN A 163 21.00 6.51 7.51
N PRO A 164 20.81 5.41 8.28
CA PRO A 164 19.51 5.02 8.81
C PRO A 164 18.82 6.11 9.63
N ASP A 165 19.55 6.79 10.50
CA ASP A 165 18.96 7.81 11.40
C ASP A 165 18.46 9.04 10.61
N GLU A 166 19.16 9.42 9.54
CA GLU A 166 18.72 10.49 8.64
C GLU A 166 17.46 10.07 7.86
N VAL A 167 17.40 8.83 7.37
CA VAL A 167 16.20 8.35 6.68
C VAL A 167 15.00 8.33 7.64
N VAL A 168 15.17 7.86 8.87
CA VAL A 168 14.12 7.90 9.92
C VAL A 168 13.64 9.34 10.14
N ARG A 169 14.56 10.29 10.23
CA ARG A 169 14.24 11.70 10.47
C ARG A 169 13.42 12.31 9.34
N TYR A 170 13.84 12.14 8.09
CA TYR A 170 13.16 12.72 6.93
C TYR A 170 11.88 11.98 6.56
N ALA A 171 11.93 10.66 6.44
CA ALA A 171 10.75 9.85 6.12
C ALA A 171 9.66 9.98 7.20
N GLY A 172 10.05 10.03 8.48
CA GLY A 172 9.12 10.26 9.58
C GLY A 172 8.44 11.63 9.51
N ALA A 173 9.20 12.69 9.21
CA ALA A 173 8.64 14.04 9.05
C ALA A 173 7.70 14.15 7.84
N VAL A 174 8.06 13.54 6.71
CA VAL A 174 7.22 13.49 5.50
C VAL A 174 5.94 12.69 5.75
N GLY A 175 6.03 11.51 6.37
CA GLY A 175 4.86 10.71 6.73
C GLY A 175 3.89 11.46 7.65
N LYS A 176 4.43 12.13 8.68
CA LYS A 176 3.64 12.98 9.57
C LYS A 176 2.96 14.12 8.81
N ALA A 177 3.64 14.74 7.85
CA ALA A 177 3.07 15.81 7.04
C ALA A 177 1.89 15.30 6.17
N TYR A 178 1.98 14.10 5.61
CA TYR A 178 0.86 13.46 4.91
C TYR A 178 -0.31 13.15 5.86
N ASP A 179 -0.05 12.64 7.06
CA ASP A 179 -1.10 12.42 8.07
C ASP A 179 -1.83 13.72 8.42
N GLU A 180 -1.09 14.80 8.65
CA GLU A 180 -1.65 16.14 8.92
C GLU A 180 -2.45 16.71 7.74
N ALA A 181 -2.08 16.37 6.50
CA ALA A 181 -2.85 16.72 5.30
C ALA A 181 -4.11 15.85 5.10
N GLY A 182 -4.34 14.86 5.95
CA GLY A 182 -5.49 13.95 5.87
C GLY A 182 -5.31 12.78 4.91
N LEU A 183 -4.09 12.47 4.50
CA LEU A 183 -3.75 11.29 3.71
C LEU A 183 -3.29 10.13 4.59
N TRP A 184 -3.65 8.92 4.22
CA TRP A 184 -2.86 7.76 4.58
C TRP A 184 -1.58 7.75 3.75
N TYR A 185 -0.54 7.09 4.25
CA TYR A 185 0.76 7.01 3.59
C TYR A 185 1.39 5.63 3.78
N SER A 186 2.50 5.36 3.12
CA SER A 186 3.16 4.06 3.18
C SER A 186 4.67 4.21 3.31
N TYR A 187 5.27 3.56 4.29
CA TYR A 187 6.71 3.35 4.31
C TYR A 187 7.07 2.14 3.45
N LYS A 188 8.06 2.28 2.57
CA LYS A 188 8.44 1.25 1.60
C LYS A 188 9.94 1.22 1.33
N HIS A 189 10.49 0.09 1.02
CA HIS A 189 9.92 -1.24 0.78
C HIS A 189 10.48 -2.23 1.80
N PHE A 190 9.69 -2.65 2.77
CA PHE A 190 10.13 -3.56 3.84
C PHE A 190 10.62 -4.90 3.28
N PRO A 191 11.68 -5.52 3.82
CA PRO A 191 12.49 -5.12 4.97
C PRO A 191 13.64 -4.14 4.65
N GLY A 192 13.69 -3.59 3.44
CA GLY A 192 14.69 -2.67 2.91
C GLY A 192 15.39 -3.25 1.68
N ILE A 193 15.33 -2.50 0.57
CA ILE A 193 15.86 -2.92 -0.75
C ILE A 193 17.10 -2.15 -1.17
N GLY A 194 17.69 -1.34 -0.29
CA GLY A 194 18.85 -0.52 -0.61
C GLY A 194 20.11 -1.30 -1.01
N LYS A 195 20.13 -2.60 -0.76
CA LYS A 195 21.24 -3.51 -1.10
C LYS A 195 20.90 -4.49 -2.24
N THR A 196 19.84 -4.21 -3.01
CA THR A 196 19.50 -5.02 -4.20
C THR A 196 20.49 -4.77 -5.33
N ASP A 197 20.73 -5.79 -6.14
CA ASP A 197 21.64 -5.78 -7.27
C ASP A 197 20.94 -5.60 -8.62
N VAL A 198 19.65 -5.82 -8.70
CA VAL A 198 18.82 -5.76 -9.91
C VAL A 198 17.55 -4.96 -9.65
N ASP A 199 17.02 -4.33 -10.70
CA ASP A 199 15.72 -3.66 -10.65
C ASP A 199 14.58 -4.68 -10.55
N LEU A 200 13.82 -4.62 -9.47
CA LEU A 200 12.68 -5.50 -9.19
C LEU A 200 11.53 -5.39 -10.20
N HIS A 201 11.48 -4.33 -11.01
CA HIS A 201 10.51 -4.24 -12.09
C HIS A 201 10.84 -5.20 -13.25
N ALA A 202 12.12 -5.53 -13.42
CA ALA A 202 12.57 -6.38 -14.50
C ALA A 202 12.56 -7.88 -14.12
N ASP A 203 13.09 -8.23 -12.95
CA ASP A 203 13.20 -9.62 -12.48
C ASP A 203 13.48 -9.68 -10.98
N THR A 204 13.62 -10.91 -10.46
CA THR A 204 13.98 -11.17 -9.05
C THR A 204 15.32 -10.51 -8.71
N SER A 205 15.32 -9.77 -7.61
CA SER A 205 16.52 -9.20 -7.02
C SER A 205 16.83 -9.85 -5.68
N ILE A 206 18.11 -9.98 -5.39
CA ILE A 206 18.61 -10.67 -4.19
C ILE A 206 19.27 -9.66 -3.26
N VAL A 207 18.93 -9.76 -1.98
CA VAL A 207 19.63 -9.06 -0.89
C VAL A 207 20.42 -10.11 -0.09
N PRO A 208 21.72 -10.26 -0.35
CA PRO A 208 22.52 -11.39 0.18
C PRO A 208 23.13 -11.08 1.55
N VAL A 209 22.42 -10.35 2.39
CA VAL A 209 22.92 -9.95 3.73
C VAL A 209 22.16 -10.65 4.84
N SER A 210 22.79 -10.75 6.02
CA SER A 210 22.18 -11.41 7.17
C SER A 210 21.04 -10.59 7.78
N LYS A 211 20.17 -11.25 8.56
CA LYS A 211 19.11 -10.58 9.32
C LYS A 211 19.70 -9.57 10.30
N GLU A 212 20.85 -9.87 10.91
CA GLU A 212 21.54 -8.98 11.84
C GLU A 212 22.00 -7.69 11.15
N THR A 213 22.54 -7.79 9.94
CA THR A 213 22.94 -6.62 9.15
C THR A 213 21.72 -5.77 8.81
N LEU A 214 20.63 -6.38 8.35
CA LEU A 214 19.39 -5.65 8.09
C LEU A 214 18.84 -4.97 9.34
N LEU A 215 18.85 -5.65 10.49
CA LEU A 215 18.38 -5.10 11.77
C LEU A 215 19.20 -3.89 12.24
N SER A 216 20.48 -3.83 11.91
CA SER A 216 21.34 -2.71 12.28
C SER A 216 21.30 -1.55 11.27
N GLU A 217 20.80 -1.76 10.08
CA GLU A 217 20.82 -0.81 8.97
C GLU A 217 19.42 -0.61 8.37
N ASP A 218 19.07 -1.36 7.32
CA ASP A 218 17.87 -1.12 6.51
C ASP A 218 16.56 -1.30 7.30
N THR A 219 16.43 -2.41 8.01
CA THR A 219 15.20 -2.69 8.78
C THR A 219 15.09 -1.85 10.06
N LYS A 220 16.23 -1.39 10.61
CA LYS A 220 16.24 -0.41 11.72
C LYS A 220 15.37 0.80 11.39
N VAL A 221 15.43 1.28 10.15
CA VAL A 221 14.64 2.42 9.70
C VAL A 221 13.15 2.15 9.90
N PHE A 222 12.66 1.00 9.45
CA PHE A 222 11.25 0.62 9.60
C PHE A 222 10.86 0.46 11.08
N ILE A 223 11.71 -0.16 11.89
CA ILE A 223 11.46 -0.33 13.32
C ILE A 223 11.28 1.02 14.02
N ASP A 224 12.16 1.98 13.73
CA ASP A 224 12.12 3.29 14.37
C ASP A 224 10.95 4.14 13.85
N LEU A 225 10.61 4.05 12.55
CA LEU A 225 9.43 4.68 11.97
C LEU A 225 8.13 4.12 12.56
N ILE A 226 8.03 2.80 12.75
CA ILE A 226 6.86 2.16 13.38
C ILE A 226 6.66 2.66 14.80
N LYS A 227 7.75 2.78 15.59
CA LYS A 227 7.67 3.24 16.98
C LYS A 227 7.17 4.67 17.11
N GLN A 228 7.49 5.55 16.16
CA GLN A 228 7.15 6.98 16.25
C GLN A 228 5.86 7.36 15.53
N SER A 229 5.35 6.48 14.65
CA SER A 229 4.19 6.81 13.80
C SER A 229 2.88 6.45 14.48
N LYS A 230 1.83 7.23 14.19
CA LYS A 230 0.49 7.01 14.74
C LYS A 230 -0.15 5.76 14.12
N PRO A 231 -0.65 4.81 14.91
CA PRO A 231 -1.31 3.62 14.39
C PRO A 231 -2.50 3.95 13.46
N ASN A 232 -2.75 3.07 12.49
CA ASN A 232 -3.85 3.18 11.51
C ASN A 232 -3.79 4.41 10.57
N THR A 233 -2.67 5.15 10.54
CA THR A 233 -2.50 6.28 9.61
C THR A 233 -1.57 5.96 8.45
N TYR A 234 -0.88 4.84 8.50
CA TYR A 234 0.08 4.39 7.48
C TYR A 234 0.03 2.89 7.25
N THR A 235 0.61 2.48 6.14
CA THR A 235 0.86 1.07 5.79
C THR A 235 2.36 0.79 5.74
N ILE A 236 2.73 -0.47 5.83
CA ILE A 236 4.06 -0.95 5.43
C ILE A 236 3.92 -1.69 4.11
N MET A 237 4.64 -1.24 3.08
CA MET A 237 4.71 -1.94 1.79
C MET A 237 5.89 -2.89 1.80
N VAL A 238 5.61 -4.16 1.48
CA VAL A 238 6.61 -5.23 1.43
C VAL A 238 7.10 -5.44 0.01
N SER A 239 8.41 -5.52 -0.16
CA SER A 239 9.09 -5.69 -1.44
C SER A 239 8.93 -7.11 -2.01
N HIS A 240 9.30 -7.27 -3.29
CA HIS A 240 9.41 -8.57 -3.97
C HIS A 240 10.85 -9.10 -4.00
N ALA A 241 11.79 -8.50 -3.27
CA ALA A 241 13.17 -8.97 -3.21
C ALA A 241 13.30 -10.28 -2.44
N MET A 242 14.28 -11.07 -2.81
CA MET A 242 14.69 -12.30 -2.10
C MET A 242 15.69 -11.98 -0.99
N TYR A 243 15.50 -12.57 0.16
CA TYR A 243 16.39 -12.48 1.32
C TYR A 243 16.82 -13.89 1.76
N PRO A 244 17.77 -14.55 1.02
CA PRO A 244 18.03 -15.99 1.18
C PRO A 244 18.48 -16.40 2.57
N GLN A 245 19.06 -15.48 3.34
CA GLN A 245 19.48 -15.77 4.73
C GLN A 245 18.30 -15.70 5.74
N ILE A 246 17.09 -15.31 5.30
CA ILE A 246 15.88 -15.31 6.12
C ILE A 246 14.87 -16.32 5.57
N ASP A 247 14.62 -16.28 4.28
CA ASP A 247 13.76 -17.20 3.53
C ASP A 247 14.39 -17.40 2.15
N SER A 248 14.88 -18.63 1.90
CA SER A 248 15.52 -18.97 0.63
C SER A 248 14.53 -19.29 -0.48
N ASP A 249 13.28 -19.53 -0.13
CA ASP A 249 12.28 -20.10 -1.05
C ASP A 249 11.30 -19.06 -1.57
N HIS A 250 11.10 -17.96 -0.81
CA HIS A 250 10.09 -16.95 -1.13
C HIS A 250 10.63 -15.52 -1.09
N PRO A 251 10.22 -14.66 -2.05
CA PRO A 251 10.44 -13.23 -1.93
C PRO A 251 9.70 -12.67 -0.71
N ALA A 252 10.11 -11.50 -0.24
CA ALA A 252 9.59 -10.93 1.02
C ALA A 252 8.06 -10.85 1.05
N SER A 253 7.42 -10.45 -0.04
CA SER A 253 5.95 -10.33 -0.15
C SER A 253 5.19 -11.66 -0.08
N LEU A 254 5.87 -12.78 -0.25
CA LEU A 254 5.32 -14.15 -0.16
C LEU A 254 5.87 -14.92 1.04
N SER A 255 6.73 -14.29 1.86
CA SER A 255 7.44 -14.93 2.97
C SER A 255 6.72 -14.76 4.30
N LYS A 256 6.24 -15.86 4.86
CA LYS A 256 5.71 -15.89 6.24
C LYS A 256 6.79 -15.53 7.27
N ALA A 257 8.03 -15.95 7.05
CA ALA A 257 9.16 -15.63 7.92
C ALA A 257 9.40 -14.12 8.00
N ILE A 258 9.25 -13.41 6.88
CA ILE A 258 9.48 -11.96 6.82
C ILE A 258 8.25 -11.18 7.31
N ILE A 259 7.04 -11.50 6.87
CA ILE A 259 5.85 -10.70 7.20
C ILE A 259 5.29 -11.12 8.57
N THR A 260 4.91 -12.38 8.75
CA THR A 260 4.27 -12.81 9.99
C THR A 260 5.26 -12.89 11.15
N ASP A 261 6.38 -13.59 10.95
CA ASP A 261 7.26 -13.87 12.07
C ASP A 261 8.12 -12.64 12.40
N TRP A 262 8.72 -11.98 11.42
CA TRP A 262 9.58 -10.82 11.68
C TRP A 262 8.81 -9.51 11.85
N LEU A 263 8.06 -9.06 10.82
CA LEU A 263 7.39 -7.74 10.90
C LEU A 263 6.29 -7.71 11.97
N ARG A 264 5.41 -8.72 12.00
CA ARG A 264 4.28 -8.70 12.94
C ARG A 264 4.64 -9.14 14.36
N LYS A 265 5.34 -10.28 14.52
CA LYS A 265 5.64 -10.82 15.85
C LYS A 265 6.86 -10.18 16.48
N ASP A 266 8.02 -10.19 15.81
CA ASP A 266 9.27 -9.72 16.41
C ASP A 266 9.29 -8.19 16.52
N ILE A 267 8.90 -7.46 15.46
CA ILE A 267 8.88 -6.00 15.43
C ILE A 267 7.60 -5.44 16.06
N GLY A 268 6.49 -6.19 16.03
CA GLY A 268 5.24 -5.81 16.66
C GLY A 268 4.33 -4.92 15.82
N TYR A 269 4.47 -4.92 14.47
CA TYR A 269 3.62 -4.13 13.59
C TYR A 269 2.23 -4.76 13.42
N ASN A 270 1.20 -4.10 13.91
CA ASN A 270 -0.20 -4.56 13.84
C ASN A 270 -1.06 -3.83 12.80
N GLY A 271 -0.49 -2.90 12.04
CA GLY A 271 -1.18 -2.17 11.00
C GLY A 271 -1.31 -2.94 9.68
N VAL A 272 -1.81 -2.24 8.66
CA VAL A 272 -2.00 -2.79 7.31
C VAL A 272 -0.66 -3.01 6.61
N VAL A 273 -0.45 -4.22 6.13
CA VAL A 273 0.64 -4.58 5.23
C VAL A 273 0.11 -4.64 3.81
N VAL A 274 0.73 -3.87 2.91
CA VAL A 274 0.42 -3.88 1.48
C VAL A 274 1.60 -4.47 0.70
N THR A 275 1.33 -5.22 -0.36
CA THR A 275 2.39 -5.67 -1.27
C THR A 275 2.84 -4.55 -2.18
N ASP A 276 4.06 -4.61 -2.69
CA ASP A 276 4.40 -3.92 -3.92
C ASP A 276 3.54 -4.46 -5.07
N ASP A 277 3.59 -3.81 -6.25
CA ASP A 277 2.76 -4.21 -7.39
C ASP A 277 3.07 -5.65 -7.83
N MET A 278 2.05 -6.50 -7.79
CA MET A 278 2.17 -7.92 -8.15
C MET A 278 2.40 -8.15 -9.66
N ASP A 279 2.17 -7.14 -10.50
CA ASP A 279 2.51 -7.16 -11.93
C ASP A 279 4.02 -6.97 -12.20
N MET A 280 4.83 -6.67 -11.18
CA MET A 280 6.28 -6.55 -11.32
C MET A 280 6.92 -7.88 -11.72
N GLY A 281 7.94 -7.84 -12.61
CA GLY A 281 8.60 -9.03 -13.14
C GLY A 281 9.18 -9.96 -12.09
N ALA A 282 9.59 -9.43 -10.93
CA ALA A 282 10.06 -10.22 -9.80
C ALA A 282 9.06 -11.29 -9.31
N LEU A 283 7.77 -11.08 -9.50
CA LEU A 283 6.72 -12.06 -9.20
C LEU A 283 6.06 -12.62 -10.46
N ALA A 284 5.60 -11.74 -11.36
CA ALA A 284 4.79 -12.12 -12.52
C ALA A 284 5.49 -13.11 -13.46
N ASN A 285 6.83 -13.10 -13.50
CA ASN A 285 7.62 -14.04 -14.29
C ASN A 285 7.70 -15.45 -13.67
N HIS A 286 7.35 -15.61 -12.40
CA HIS A 286 7.63 -16.85 -11.64
C HIS A 286 6.40 -17.50 -11.03
N TYR A 287 5.29 -16.78 -10.87
CA TYR A 287 4.09 -17.25 -10.20
C TYR A 287 2.84 -16.93 -11.01
N THR A 288 1.77 -17.72 -10.82
CA THR A 288 0.42 -17.31 -11.26
C THR A 288 -0.15 -16.27 -10.32
N PHE A 289 -1.02 -15.38 -10.80
CA PHE A 289 -1.63 -14.35 -9.94
C PHE A 289 -2.50 -14.94 -8.82
N GLY A 290 -3.16 -16.07 -9.08
CA GLY A 290 -3.91 -16.79 -8.05
C GLY A 290 -3.01 -17.33 -6.95
N ASP A 291 -1.88 -17.96 -7.31
CA ASP A 291 -0.96 -18.56 -6.32
C ASP A 291 -0.25 -17.49 -5.48
N MET A 292 0.29 -16.43 -6.12
CA MET A 292 0.96 -15.38 -5.36
C MET A 292 0.00 -14.59 -4.48
N ALA A 293 -1.25 -14.37 -4.90
CA ALA A 293 -2.26 -13.73 -4.06
C ALA A 293 -2.53 -14.55 -2.78
N VAL A 294 -2.76 -15.85 -2.93
CA VAL A 294 -2.99 -16.75 -1.80
C VAL A 294 -1.77 -16.81 -0.88
N GLN A 295 -0.57 -16.98 -1.46
CA GLN A 295 0.66 -17.08 -0.69
C GLN A 295 0.96 -15.80 0.07
N SER A 296 0.72 -14.62 -0.53
CA SER A 296 0.93 -13.33 0.13
C SER A 296 -0.01 -13.13 1.33
N ILE A 297 -1.27 -13.50 1.21
CA ILE A 297 -2.21 -13.44 2.35
C ILE A 297 -1.81 -14.43 3.45
N LEU A 298 -1.42 -15.65 3.09
CA LEU A 298 -0.91 -16.64 4.05
C LEU A 298 0.39 -16.17 4.72
N ALA A 299 1.23 -15.43 4.01
CA ALA A 299 2.45 -14.84 4.56
C ALA A 299 2.17 -13.71 5.56
N GLY A 300 1.03 -13.05 5.49
CA GLY A 300 0.64 -12.01 6.46
C GLY A 300 0.28 -10.65 5.86
N SER A 301 0.27 -10.48 4.53
CA SER A 301 -0.19 -9.27 3.86
C SER A 301 -1.71 -9.08 4.04
N ASP A 302 -2.17 -7.84 3.92
CA ASP A 302 -3.58 -7.47 4.03
C ASP A 302 -4.14 -6.92 2.71
N ILE A 303 -3.36 -6.13 1.98
CA ILE A 303 -3.75 -5.54 0.69
C ILE A 303 -2.77 -5.99 -0.39
N LEU A 304 -3.31 -6.44 -1.50
CA LEU A 304 -2.58 -6.84 -2.70
C LEU A 304 -2.77 -5.77 -3.77
N LEU A 305 -1.67 -5.20 -4.28
CA LEU A 305 -1.70 -4.30 -5.42
C LEU A 305 -1.62 -5.12 -6.72
N VAL A 306 -2.62 -5.01 -7.57
CA VAL A 306 -2.64 -5.58 -8.92
C VAL A 306 -2.95 -4.44 -9.88
N CYS A 307 -1.89 -3.85 -10.48
CA CYS A 307 -1.96 -2.48 -10.97
C CYS A 307 -2.23 -2.37 -12.48
N HIS A 308 -2.07 -3.42 -13.27
CA HIS A 308 -2.01 -3.26 -14.73
C HIS A 308 -3.13 -3.96 -15.48
N GLU A 309 -3.38 -5.26 -15.28
CA GLU A 309 -4.33 -6.00 -16.10
C GLU A 309 -5.52 -6.52 -15.28
N TYR A 310 -6.73 -6.37 -15.83
CA TYR A 310 -7.95 -6.83 -15.15
C TYR A 310 -7.98 -8.35 -15.00
N GLU A 311 -7.47 -9.10 -15.97
CA GLU A 311 -7.34 -10.55 -15.92
C GLU A 311 -6.49 -11.01 -14.74
N HIS A 312 -5.41 -10.31 -14.44
CA HIS A 312 -4.53 -10.60 -13.30
C HIS A 312 -5.27 -10.45 -11.96
N MET A 313 -6.07 -9.38 -11.84
CA MET A 313 -6.92 -9.19 -10.66
C MET A 313 -8.00 -10.28 -10.56
N GLN A 314 -8.61 -10.67 -11.68
CA GLN A 314 -9.61 -11.75 -11.70
C GLN A 314 -9.00 -13.09 -11.26
N GLU A 315 -7.80 -13.41 -11.71
CA GLU A 315 -7.05 -14.59 -11.27
C GLU A 315 -6.75 -14.53 -9.77
N ALA A 316 -6.27 -13.40 -9.28
CA ALA A 316 -6.00 -13.17 -7.85
C ALA A 316 -7.27 -13.37 -7.02
N TYR A 317 -8.38 -12.74 -7.40
CA TYR A 317 -9.67 -12.88 -6.74
C TYR A 317 -10.15 -14.33 -6.71
N ASN A 318 -10.13 -15.01 -7.85
CA ASN A 318 -10.56 -16.40 -7.97
C ASN A 318 -9.69 -17.35 -7.13
N GLY A 319 -8.38 -17.13 -7.12
CA GLY A 319 -7.44 -17.88 -6.28
C GLY A 319 -7.74 -17.71 -4.78
N LEU A 320 -7.96 -16.47 -4.33
CA LEU A 320 -8.32 -16.16 -2.95
C LEU A 320 -9.67 -16.79 -2.56
N MET A 321 -10.71 -16.63 -3.39
CA MET A 321 -12.02 -17.21 -3.14
C MET A 321 -11.97 -18.73 -3.04
N LYS A 322 -11.20 -19.38 -3.93
CA LYS A 322 -10.96 -20.82 -3.86
C LYS A 322 -10.26 -21.21 -2.56
N ALA A 323 -9.22 -20.49 -2.18
CA ALA A 323 -8.45 -20.78 -0.96
C ALA A 323 -9.27 -20.59 0.33
N VAL A 324 -10.18 -19.63 0.37
CA VAL A 324 -11.12 -19.42 1.48
C VAL A 324 -12.13 -20.58 1.52
N LYS A 325 -12.72 -20.94 0.37
CA LYS A 325 -13.67 -22.03 0.28
C LYS A 325 -13.08 -23.39 0.69
N ASP A 326 -11.85 -23.65 0.29
CA ASP A 326 -11.13 -24.89 0.58
C ASP A 326 -10.50 -24.88 2.00
N GLY A 327 -10.61 -23.79 2.74
CA GLY A 327 -10.06 -23.64 4.10
C GLY A 327 -8.54 -23.45 4.16
N ARG A 328 -7.85 -23.23 3.03
CA ARG A 328 -6.41 -22.88 3.02
C ARG A 328 -6.17 -21.51 3.65
N ILE A 329 -7.04 -20.54 3.36
CA ILE A 329 -7.12 -19.29 4.12
C ILE A 329 -8.25 -19.45 5.11
N SER A 330 -7.94 -19.46 6.40
CA SER A 330 -8.97 -19.59 7.44
C SER A 330 -9.83 -18.32 7.52
N LYS A 331 -11.04 -18.44 8.06
CA LYS A 331 -11.92 -17.29 8.28
C LYS A 331 -11.28 -16.27 9.22
N GLU A 332 -10.61 -16.75 10.25
CA GLU A 332 -9.90 -15.91 11.22
C GLU A 332 -8.80 -15.11 10.53
N ARG A 333 -7.99 -15.74 9.65
CA ARG A 333 -6.94 -15.05 8.89
C ARG A 333 -7.53 -13.99 7.95
N LEU A 334 -8.62 -14.29 7.28
CA LEU A 334 -9.32 -13.34 6.41
C LEU A 334 -9.87 -12.17 7.23
N ASP A 335 -10.53 -12.46 8.35
CA ASP A 335 -11.11 -11.45 9.24
C ASP A 335 -10.04 -10.52 9.83
N GLU A 336 -8.88 -11.03 10.19
CA GLU A 336 -7.75 -10.22 10.67
C GLU A 336 -7.35 -9.14 9.67
N SER A 337 -7.19 -9.49 8.40
CA SER A 337 -6.85 -8.52 7.34
C SER A 337 -7.95 -7.49 7.15
N VAL A 338 -9.20 -7.92 7.06
CA VAL A 338 -10.34 -7.02 6.87
C VAL A 338 -10.50 -6.07 8.06
N LYS A 339 -10.29 -6.54 9.28
CA LYS A 339 -10.31 -5.70 10.49
C LYS A 339 -9.25 -4.61 10.44
N ARG A 340 -8.01 -4.91 10.07
CA ARG A 340 -6.94 -3.91 9.91
C ARG A 340 -7.30 -2.87 8.85
N ILE A 341 -7.79 -3.31 7.70
CA ILE A 341 -8.21 -2.44 6.61
C ILE A 341 -9.34 -1.50 7.05
N LEU A 342 -10.37 -2.03 7.70
CA LEU A 342 -11.51 -1.22 8.15
C LEU A 342 -11.15 -0.27 9.30
N LEU A 343 -10.30 -0.67 10.23
CA LEU A 343 -9.76 0.23 11.27
C LEU A 343 -9.01 1.41 10.65
N MET A 344 -8.18 1.12 9.65
CA MET A 344 -7.47 2.18 8.93
C MET A 344 -8.44 3.10 8.20
N LYS A 345 -9.43 2.57 7.47
CA LYS A 345 -10.45 3.39 6.80
C LYS A 345 -11.20 4.28 7.79
N MET A 346 -11.57 3.78 8.96
CA MET A 346 -12.26 4.56 10.00
C MET A 346 -11.40 5.64 10.65
N SER A 347 -10.09 5.58 10.56
CA SER A 347 -9.20 6.58 11.16
C SER A 347 -9.30 7.96 10.52
N LYS A 348 -9.75 8.06 9.27
CA LYS A 348 -9.82 9.32 8.50
C LYS A 348 -11.16 9.56 7.81
N ILE A 349 -12.04 8.59 7.79
CA ILE A 349 -13.39 8.72 7.22
C ILE A 349 -14.36 8.70 8.39
N SER A 350 -14.70 9.90 8.82
CA SER A 350 -15.71 10.18 9.86
C SER A 350 -17.07 10.49 9.22
#